data_4d79c04d4fcb999710d34c81f3b79f69
#
_entry.id   4d79c04d4fcb999710d34c81f3b79f69
#
_cell.length_a   1.000
_cell.length_b   1.000
_cell.length_c   1.000
_cell.angle_alpha   90.00
_cell.angle_beta   90.00
_cell.angle_gamma   90.00
#
_symmetry.space_group_name_H-M   'P 1'
#
loop_
_entity.id
_entity.type
_entity.pdbx_description
1 polymer ?
#
loop_
_entity_poly.entity_id
_entity_poly.type
_entity_poly.pdbx_seq_one_letter_code
_entity_poly.pdbx_strand_id
1 'polypeptide(L)'
;MIIDFKAHIMPGMDKTCKSRIDTIRRLMAAKDAGVDVIVASPVYDPDECGVEEFLDRRRQSQDILDSLMNEELPEVMPAAMVRYRDSLLNADGLEKLCFGDKCFLLSIEDDEWDETTEAVLRRLSGKLGMSVIIATSAEVVLKHGEKLQQLGVHILLELDDVHHKKQIRALLPFIANGLICAIGSDWDSESPYRFLRKAIRRMDAAFDTVMSASAKLLGK
;
A
#
# COMPACT_ATOMS: atom_id res chain seq x y z
N MET A 1 15.85 -4.68 5.55
CA MET A 1 14.46 -4.64 6.08
C MET A 1 13.51 -4.76 4.90
N ILE A 2 12.61 -5.74 4.92
CA ILE A 2 11.58 -5.96 3.89
C ILE A 2 10.24 -5.48 4.42
N ILE A 3 9.59 -4.57 3.68
CA ILE A 3 8.33 -3.94 4.07
C ILE A 3 7.26 -4.29 3.04
N ASP A 4 6.14 -4.82 3.51
CA ASP A 4 4.94 -5.03 2.69
C ASP A 4 3.95 -3.89 2.93
N PHE A 5 3.76 -3.04 1.92
CA PHE A 5 2.92 -1.83 2.03
C PHE A 5 1.42 -2.05 1.76
N LYS A 6 1.03 -3.24 1.33
CA LYS A 6 -0.38 -3.55 1.01
C LYS A 6 -0.71 -4.97 1.44
N ALA A 7 -1.05 -5.14 2.72
CA ALA A 7 -1.42 -6.44 3.25
C ALA A 7 -2.82 -6.41 3.89
N HIS A 8 -3.67 -7.26 3.40
CA HIS A 8 -5.04 -7.43 3.88
C HIS A 8 -5.10 -8.49 5.00
N ILE A 9 -4.62 -8.13 6.21
CA ILE A 9 -4.49 -9.04 7.36
C ILE A 9 -5.43 -8.72 8.52
N MET A 10 -6.25 -7.68 8.39
CA MET A 10 -7.14 -7.21 9.45
C MET A 10 -8.38 -8.09 9.55
N PRO A 11 -8.58 -8.83 10.67
CA PRO A 11 -9.68 -9.79 10.78
C PRO A 11 -11.04 -9.10 10.73
N GLY A 12 -11.92 -9.57 9.83
CA GLY A 12 -13.27 -9.03 9.65
C GLY A 12 -13.38 -7.71 8.89
N MET A 13 -12.26 -7.06 8.54
CA MET A 13 -12.25 -5.89 7.66
C MET A 13 -11.93 -6.24 6.21
N ASP A 14 -11.06 -7.20 6.00
CA ASP A 14 -10.66 -7.64 4.68
C ASP A 14 -11.53 -8.81 4.21
N LYS A 15 -12.00 -8.76 2.96
CA LYS A 15 -12.88 -9.78 2.36
C LYS A 15 -12.32 -11.20 2.46
N THR A 16 -11.00 -11.31 2.39
CA THR A 16 -10.27 -12.58 2.40
C THR A 16 -9.66 -12.93 3.76
N CYS A 17 -9.74 -12.04 4.77
CA CYS A 17 -9.27 -12.26 6.14
C CYS A 17 -10.46 -12.21 7.11
N LYS A 18 -11.20 -13.31 7.21
CA LYS A 18 -12.47 -13.36 7.96
C LYS A 18 -12.32 -13.75 9.42
N SER A 19 -11.17 -14.28 9.79
CA SER A 19 -10.97 -14.88 11.11
C SER A 19 -9.57 -14.66 11.66
N ARG A 20 -9.43 -14.84 12.99
CA ARG A 20 -8.12 -14.88 13.67
C ARG A 20 -7.16 -15.91 13.05
N ILE A 21 -7.67 -17.04 12.58
CA ILE A 21 -6.87 -18.09 11.95
C ILE A 21 -6.30 -17.61 10.61
N ASP A 22 -7.09 -16.86 9.83
CA ASP A 22 -6.60 -16.28 8.57
C ASP A 22 -5.49 -15.27 8.85
N THR A 23 -5.66 -14.39 9.85
CA THR A 23 -4.64 -13.43 10.28
C THR A 23 -3.35 -14.14 10.68
N ILE A 24 -3.41 -15.15 11.57
CA ILE A 24 -2.22 -15.90 12.01
C ILE A 24 -1.52 -16.55 10.81
N ARG A 25 -2.27 -17.21 9.92
CA ARG A 25 -1.69 -17.84 8.72
C ARG A 25 -0.94 -16.82 7.85
N ARG A 26 -1.46 -15.63 7.71
CA ARG A 26 -0.85 -14.55 6.93
C ARG A 26 0.40 -13.98 7.60
N LEU A 27 0.36 -13.73 8.90
CA LEU A 27 1.51 -13.30 9.67
C LEU A 27 2.67 -14.33 9.60
N MET A 28 2.34 -15.62 9.73
CA MET A 28 3.33 -16.70 9.59
C MET A 28 3.91 -16.75 8.17
N ALA A 29 3.09 -16.62 7.14
CA ALA A 29 3.57 -16.60 5.76
C ALA A 29 4.49 -15.39 5.47
N ALA A 30 4.19 -14.22 6.05
CA ALA A 30 5.05 -13.04 5.98
C ALA A 30 6.40 -13.28 6.68
N LYS A 31 6.38 -13.81 7.90
CA LYS A 31 7.58 -14.22 8.64
C LYS A 31 8.44 -15.20 7.83
N ASP A 32 7.84 -16.27 7.31
CA ASP A 32 8.54 -17.29 6.52
C ASP A 32 9.13 -16.74 5.21
N ALA A 33 8.54 -15.66 4.69
CA ALA A 33 9.05 -14.92 3.53
C ALA A 33 10.17 -13.94 3.87
N GLY A 34 10.41 -13.66 5.15
CA GLY A 34 11.41 -12.70 5.63
C GLY A 34 10.93 -11.26 5.62
N VAL A 35 9.61 -11.03 5.68
CA VAL A 35 9.05 -9.68 5.82
C VAL A 35 9.25 -9.22 7.26
N ASP A 36 9.78 -8.01 7.43
CA ASP A 36 10.06 -7.40 8.73
C ASP A 36 8.90 -6.52 9.22
N VAL A 37 8.26 -5.81 8.30
CA VAL A 37 7.16 -4.86 8.59
C VAL A 37 6.00 -5.06 7.62
N ILE A 38 4.79 -5.06 8.14
CA ILE A 38 3.55 -5.14 7.38
C ILE A 38 2.74 -3.87 7.62
N VAL A 39 2.37 -3.17 6.54
CA VAL A 39 1.37 -2.12 6.57
C VAL A 39 0.00 -2.78 6.34
N ALA A 40 -0.75 -2.97 7.41
CA ALA A 40 -2.09 -3.56 7.37
C ALA A 40 -3.08 -2.52 6.83
N SER A 41 -3.51 -2.69 5.60
CA SER A 41 -4.24 -1.69 4.83
C SER A 41 -5.62 -2.17 4.38
N PRO A 42 -6.60 -2.34 5.32
CA PRO A 42 -7.97 -2.65 4.94
C PRO A 42 -8.55 -1.55 4.05
N VAL A 43 -9.42 -1.96 3.13
CA VAL A 43 -10.01 -1.03 2.17
C VAL A 43 -11.06 -0.14 2.84
N TYR A 44 -10.90 1.16 2.67
CA TYR A 44 -11.90 2.19 2.95
C TYR A 44 -12.51 2.67 1.64
N ASP A 45 -13.82 2.51 1.49
CA ASP A 45 -14.58 3.10 0.37
C ASP A 45 -15.45 4.24 0.92
N PRO A 46 -15.23 5.50 0.49
CA PRO A 46 -15.98 6.65 0.99
C PRO A 46 -17.47 6.60 0.64
N ASP A 47 -17.86 5.80 -0.35
CA ASP A 47 -19.27 5.64 -0.72
C ASP A 47 -19.99 4.57 0.13
N GLU A 48 -19.23 3.74 0.89
CA GLU A 48 -19.80 2.70 1.75
C GLU A 48 -20.01 3.16 3.20
N CYS A 49 -19.08 3.94 3.76
CA CYS A 49 -19.15 4.41 5.15
C CYS A 49 -18.35 5.70 5.39
N GLY A 50 -18.62 6.38 6.50
CA GLY A 50 -17.84 7.53 6.93
C GLY A 50 -16.48 7.15 7.54
N VAL A 51 -15.55 8.12 7.59
CA VAL A 51 -14.19 7.92 8.13
C VAL A 51 -14.23 7.42 9.57
N GLU A 52 -15.07 8.00 10.44
CA GLU A 52 -15.16 7.61 11.86
C GLU A 52 -15.65 6.17 12.02
N GLU A 53 -16.67 5.77 11.28
CA GLU A 53 -17.18 4.40 11.30
C GLU A 53 -16.12 3.39 10.87
N PHE A 54 -15.39 3.70 9.79
CA PHE A 54 -14.27 2.87 9.35
C PHE A 54 -13.18 2.76 10.43
N LEU A 55 -12.81 3.88 11.05
CA LEU A 55 -11.78 3.91 12.11
C LEU A 55 -12.20 3.11 13.35
N ASP A 56 -13.47 3.16 13.72
CA ASP A 56 -13.99 2.37 14.84
C ASP A 56 -13.93 0.87 14.56
N ARG A 57 -14.32 0.45 13.35
CA ARG A 57 -14.19 -0.94 12.90
C ARG A 57 -12.73 -1.38 12.83
N ARG A 58 -11.83 -0.52 12.32
CA ARG A 58 -10.40 -0.80 12.27
C ARG A 58 -9.82 -0.98 13.66
N ARG A 59 -10.22 -0.15 14.63
CA ARG A 59 -9.78 -0.25 16.04
C ARG A 59 -10.17 -1.59 16.64
N GLN A 60 -11.43 -2.02 16.46
CA GLN A 60 -11.90 -3.33 16.95
C GLN A 60 -11.10 -4.50 16.32
N SER A 61 -10.80 -4.41 15.04
CA SER A 61 -9.98 -5.40 14.35
C SER A 61 -8.52 -5.37 14.83
N GLN A 62 -7.99 -4.18 15.12
CA GLN A 62 -6.65 -4.00 15.67
C GLN A 62 -6.51 -4.66 17.05
N ASP A 63 -7.49 -4.51 17.94
CA ASP A 63 -7.48 -5.16 19.26
C ASP A 63 -7.38 -6.70 19.14
N ILE A 64 -8.05 -7.26 18.12
CA ILE A 64 -7.93 -8.69 17.83
C ILE A 64 -6.52 -9.02 17.34
N LEU A 65 -5.99 -8.26 16.40
CA LEU A 65 -4.66 -8.45 15.83
C LEU A 65 -3.59 -8.37 16.94
N ASP A 66 -3.64 -7.35 17.80
CA ASP A 66 -2.69 -7.13 18.89
C ASP A 66 -2.66 -8.31 19.86
N SER A 67 -3.81 -8.97 20.09
CA SER A 67 -3.89 -10.19 20.91
C SER A 67 -3.18 -11.42 20.29
N LEU A 68 -2.82 -11.37 19.02
CA LEU A 68 -2.14 -12.44 18.28
C LEU A 68 -0.64 -12.18 18.10
N MET A 69 -0.21 -10.93 18.34
CA MET A 69 1.19 -10.52 18.11
C MET A 69 2.15 -11.09 19.16
N ASN A 70 3.35 -11.38 18.73
CA ASN A 70 4.48 -11.75 19.57
C ASN A 70 5.80 -11.30 18.91
N GLU A 71 6.92 -11.39 19.64
CA GLU A 71 8.25 -10.92 19.22
C GLU A 71 8.81 -11.63 17.96
N GLU A 72 8.25 -12.77 17.59
CA GLU A 72 8.72 -13.54 16.43
C GLU A 72 8.03 -13.15 15.13
N LEU A 73 6.91 -12.43 15.19
CA LEU A 73 6.13 -12.04 14.02
C LEU A 73 6.61 -10.68 13.47
N PRO A 74 6.36 -10.39 12.18
CA PRO A 74 6.62 -9.07 11.62
C PRO A 74 5.91 -7.97 12.41
N GLU A 75 6.54 -6.80 12.52
CA GLU A 75 5.85 -5.62 13.04
C GLU A 75 4.65 -5.28 12.16
N VAL A 76 3.53 -4.90 12.76
CA VAL A 76 2.33 -4.50 12.01
C VAL A 76 1.98 -3.05 12.28
N MET A 77 1.90 -2.25 11.22
CA MET A 77 1.47 -0.86 11.25
C MET A 77 0.06 -0.75 10.67
N PRO A 78 -0.94 -0.29 11.45
CA PRO A 78 -2.29 -0.11 10.93
C PRO A 78 -2.36 1.10 9.98
N ALA A 79 -2.99 0.89 8.83
CA ALA A 79 -3.22 1.89 7.80
C ALA A 79 -4.67 1.82 7.26
N ALA A 80 -4.94 2.46 6.14
CA ALA A 80 -6.13 2.32 5.33
C ALA A 80 -5.73 2.39 3.85
N MET A 81 -6.25 1.50 3.01
CA MET A 81 -6.23 1.65 1.57
C MET A 81 -7.51 2.35 1.14
N VAL A 82 -7.42 3.61 0.79
CA VAL A 82 -8.57 4.40 0.35
C VAL A 82 -8.86 4.07 -1.11
N ARG A 83 -10.08 3.66 -1.42
CA ARG A 83 -10.51 3.50 -2.81
C ARG A 83 -10.79 4.87 -3.42
N TYR A 84 -10.28 5.10 -4.62
CA TYR A 84 -10.60 6.31 -5.35
C TYR A 84 -12.10 6.44 -5.58
N ARG A 85 -12.62 7.63 -5.35
CA ARG A 85 -13.97 8.08 -5.70
C ARG A 85 -13.92 9.60 -5.91
N ASP A 86 -14.74 10.13 -6.79
CA ASP A 86 -14.85 11.57 -7.04
C ASP A 86 -15.24 12.34 -5.77
N SER A 87 -15.99 11.69 -4.88
CA SER A 87 -16.38 12.23 -3.58
C SER A 87 -15.19 12.64 -2.70
N LEU A 88 -14.01 12.06 -2.93
CA LEU A 88 -12.76 12.45 -2.23
C LEU A 88 -12.38 13.92 -2.48
N LEU A 89 -12.87 14.52 -3.56
CA LEU A 89 -12.61 15.94 -3.84
C LEU A 89 -13.17 16.87 -2.75
N ASN A 90 -14.23 16.42 -2.04
CA ASN A 90 -14.91 17.22 -1.01
C ASN A 90 -15.00 16.51 0.35
N ALA A 91 -14.45 15.30 0.48
CA ALA A 91 -14.53 14.55 1.73
C ALA A 91 -13.67 15.19 2.83
N ASP A 92 -14.19 15.18 4.07
CA ASP A 92 -13.52 15.67 5.25
C ASP A 92 -12.96 14.53 6.11
N GLY A 93 -11.97 14.83 6.95
CA GLY A 93 -11.40 13.87 7.91
C GLY A 93 -10.44 12.86 7.29
N LEU A 94 -10.08 13.00 6.01
CA LEU A 94 -9.17 12.07 5.31
C LEU A 94 -7.80 12.00 5.99
N GLU A 95 -7.35 13.05 6.66
CA GLU A 95 -6.10 13.09 7.42
C GLU A 95 -6.02 12.05 8.53
N LYS A 96 -7.17 11.59 9.05
CA LYS A 96 -7.27 10.53 10.06
C LYS A 96 -6.97 9.14 9.52
N LEU A 97 -6.97 8.98 8.18
CA LEU A 97 -6.62 7.74 7.49
C LEU A 97 -5.11 7.63 7.22
N CYS A 98 -4.35 8.71 7.45
CA CYS A 98 -2.91 8.71 7.32
C CYS A 98 -2.23 7.81 8.37
N PHE A 99 -1.05 7.32 8.03
CA PHE A 99 -0.15 6.56 8.91
C PHE A 99 1.30 7.01 8.69
N GLY A 100 2.25 6.54 9.51
CA GLY A 100 3.65 6.95 9.41
C GLY A 100 3.79 8.47 9.39
N ASP A 101 4.65 8.99 8.51
CA ASP A 101 4.83 10.42 8.31
C ASP A 101 3.84 10.97 7.26
N LYS A 102 2.56 11.04 7.65
CA LYS A 102 1.43 11.50 6.83
C LYS A 102 1.24 10.73 5.52
N CYS A 103 1.61 9.46 5.48
CA CYS A 103 1.37 8.60 4.34
C CYS A 103 -0.14 8.35 4.16
N PHE A 104 -0.61 8.46 2.94
CA PHE A 104 -2.00 8.21 2.55
C PHE A 104 -2.01 7.23 1.36
N LEU A 105 -2.52 6.02 1.57
CA LEU A 105 -2.63 5.02 0.51
C LEU A 105 -3.92 5.22 -0.26
N LEU A 106 -3.81 5.33 -1.58
CA LEU A 106 -4.92 5.50 -2.51
C LEU A 106 -4.87 4.42 -3.58
N SER A 107 -5.94 3.67 -3.77
CA SER A 107 -6.09 2.72 -4.88
C SER A 107 -6.84 3.39 -6.01
N ILE A 108 -6.25 3.40 -7.21
CA ILE A 108 -6.83 3.97 -8.44
C ILE A 108 -6.81 2.87 -9.51
N GLU A 109 -7.98 2.54 -10.05
CA GLU A 109 -8.10 1.59 -11.17
C GLU A 109 -7.60 2.23 -12.48
N ASP A 110 -7.21 1.40 -13.44
CA ASP A 110 -6.57 1.85 -14.69
C ASP A 110 -7.46 2.76 -15.57
N ASP A 111 -8.78 2.62 -15.47
CA ASP A 111 -9.79 3.40 -16.21
C ASP A 111 -10.27 4.66 -15.48
N GLU A 112 -9.81 4.88 -14.24
CA GLU A 112 -10.20 6.05 -13.40
C GLU A 112 -9.30 7.29 -13.61
N TRP A 113 -8.40 7.29 -14.60
CA TRP A 113 -7.44 8.37 -14.82
C TRP A 113 -8.00 9.48 -15.70
N ASP A 114 -8.54 10.54 -15.06
CA ASP A 114 -9.08 11.72 -15.71
C ASP A 114 -8.67 13.04 -15.01
N GLU A 115 -9.30 14.14 -15.38
CA GLU A 115 -9.05 15.45 -14.77
C GLU A 115 -9.51 15.52 -13.30
N THR A 116 -10.55 14.79 -12.92
CA THR A 116 -11.06 14.73 -11.55
C THR A 116 -10.06 14.02 -10.65
N THR A 117 -9.51 12.91 -11.13
CA THR A 117 -8.42 12.17 -10.43
C THR A 117 -7.25 13.10 -10.13
N GLU A 118 -6.82 13.89 -11.11
CA GLU A 118 -5.74 14.86 -10.89
C GLU A 118 -6.10 15.93 -9.87
N ALA A 119 -7.33 16.42 -9.90
CA ALA A 119 -7.79 17.41 -8.92
C ALA A 119 -7.80 16.84 -7.50
N VAL A 120 -8.24 15.57 -7.33
CA VAL A 120 -8.16 14.84 -6.05
C VAL A 120 -6.70 14.72 -5.59
N LEU A 121 -5.78 14.28 -6.46
CA LEU A 121 -4.37 14.14 -6.11
C LEU A 121 -3.74 15.48 -5.69
N ARG A 122 -4.02 16.56 -6.41
CA ARG A 122 -3.56 17.91 -6.05
C ARG A 122 -4.14 18.38 -4.71
N ARG A 123 -5.39 18.01 -4.39
CA ARG A 123 -5.98 18.31 -3.08
C ARG A 123 -5.27 17.54 -1.98
N LEU A 124 -5.08 16.25 -2.13
CA LEU A 124 -4.48 15.39 -1.12
C LEU A 124 -3.00 15.77 -0.86
N SER A 125 -2.18 15.83 -1.90
CA SER A 125 -0.75 16.13 -1.76
C SER A 125 -0.48 17.61 -1.47
N GLY A 126 -1.15 18.53 -2.16
CA GLY A 126 -0.92 19.97 -2.04
C GLY A 126 -1.68 20.61 -0.87
N LYS A 127 -3.02 20.58 -0.91
CA LYS A 127 -3.83 21.30 0.09
C LYS A 127 -3.79 20.66 1.47
N LEU A 128 -3.85 19.31 1.53
CA LEU A 128 -3.84 18.57 2.80
C LEU A 128 -2.43 18.17 3.25
N GLY A 129 -1.42 18.33 2.38
CA GLY A 129 -0.02 18.06 2.72
C GLY A 129 0.27 16.60 3.05
N MET A 130 -0.45 15.67 2.40
CA MET A 130 -0.27 14.24 2.58
C MET A 130 0.82 13.69 1.65
N SER A 131 1.58 12.71 2.12
CA SER A 131 2.44 11.86 1.30
C SER A 131 1.58 10.80 0.60
N VAL A 132 1.03 11.16 -0.57
CA VAL A 132 0.10 10.25 -1.29
C VAL A 132 0.89 9.14 -1.96
N ILE A 133 0.51 7.90 -1.66
CA ILE A 133 1.07 6.67 -2.24
C ILE A 133 -0.05 5.98 -3.01
N ILE A 134 0.09 5.88 -4.33
CA ILE A 134 -0.93 5.31 -5.20
C ILE A 134 -0.61 3.84 -5.46
N ALA A 135 -1.52 2.96 -5.11
CA ALA A 135 -1.51 1.57 -5.54
C ALA A 135 -2.14 1.50 -6.93
N THR A 136 -1.34 1.15 -7.93
CA THR A 136 -1.76 1.07 -9.33
C THR A 136 -0.87 0.09 -10.11
N SER A 137 -1.26 -0.27 -11.33
CA SER A 137 -0.51 -1.19 -12.16
C SER A 137 0.78 -0.59 -12.74
N ALA A 138 1.72 -1.46 -13.08
CA ALA A 138 2.93 -1.05 -13.81
C ALA A 138 2.62 -0.40 -15.16
N GLU A 139 1.50 -0.75 -15.80
CA GLU A 139 1.07 -0.17 -17.08
C GLU A 139 0.72 1.31 -16.92
N VAL A 140 -0.02 1.66 -15.87
CA VAL A 140 -0.33 3.06 -15.53
C VAL A 140 0.95 3.86 -15.27
N VAL A 141 1.90 3.29 -14.54
CA VAL A 141 3.19 3.97 -14.28
C VAL A 141 3.94 4.24 -15.58
N LEU A 142 4.00 3.27 -16.50
CA LEU A 142 4.68 3.43 -17.79
C LEU A 142 3.99 4.47 -18.68
N LYS A 143 2.67 4.61 -18.56
CA LYS A 143 1.88 5.57 -19.37
C LYS A 143 1.88 6.99 -18.77
N HIS A 144 1.80 7.11 -17.46
CA HIS A 144 1.55 8.38 -16.75
C HIS A 144 2.66 8.79 -15.77
N GLY A 145 3.77 8.05 -15.67
CA GLY A 145 4.79 8.22 -14.62
C GLY A 145 5.38 9.62 -14.52
N GLU A 146 5.67 10.30 -15.65
CA GLU A 146 6.17 11.67 -15.63
C GLU A 146 5.16 12.65 -15.01
N LYS A 147 3.88 12.46 -15.32
CA LYS A 147 2.79 13.30 -14.79
C LYS A 147 2.59 13.03 -13.30
N LEU A 148 2.65 11.76 -12.87
CA LEU A 148 2.59 11.38 -11.47
C LEU A 148 3.72 12.00 -10.66
N GLN A 149 4.93 12.01 -11.21
CA GLN A 149 6.08 12.67 -10.58
C GLN A 149 5.86 14.19 -10.43
N GLN A 150 5.29 14.86 -11.43
CA GLN A 150 4.95 16.28 -11.36
C GLN A 150 3.87 16.58 -10.30
N LEU A 151 2.99 15.64 -10.02
CA LEU A 151 1.97 15.74 -8.97
C LEU A 151 2.55 15.54 -7.56
N GLY A 152 3.83 15.15 -7.44
CA GLY A 152 4.48 14.92 -6.15
C GLY A 152 3.93 13.73 -5.38
N VAL A 153 3.39 12.73 -6.09
CA VAL A 153 2.88 11.49 -5.50
C VAL A 153 3.93 10.38 -5.59
N HIS A 154 3.71 9.34 -4.81
CA HIS A 154 4.51 8.11 -4.81
C HIS A 154 3.69 6.94 -5.35
N ILE A 155 4.37 5.88 -5.79
CA ILE A 155 3.75 4.67 -6.31
C ILE A 155 4.10 3.46 -5.46
N LEU A 156 3.07 2.67 -5.19
CA LEU A 156 3.14 1.32 -4.68
C LEU A 156 2.84 0.36 -5.83
N LEU A 157 3.76 -0.56 -6.10
CA LEU A 157 3.56 -1.66 -7.05
C LEU A 157 3.21 -2.94 -6.32
N GLU A 158 2.40 -3.78 -6.94
CA GLU A 158 2.14 -5.12 -6.46
C GLU A 158 3.30 -6.07 -6.82
N LEU A 159 3.51 -7.09 -5.98
CA LEU A 159 4.53 -8.11 -6.24
C LEU A 159 4.33 -8.82 -7.58
N ASP A 160 3.09 -8.93 -8.05
CA ASP A 160 2.76 -9.51 -9.36
C ASP A 160 3.26 -8.64 -10.51
N ASP A 161 3.37 -7.32 -10.34
CA ASP A 161 3.93 -6.41 -11.35
C ASP A 161 5.45 -6.49 -11.47
N VAL A 162 6.14 -6.84 -10.39
CA VAL A 162 7.61 -6.79 -10.33
C VAL A 162 8.27 -8.16 -10.48
N HIS A 163 7.56 -9.18 -10.97
CA HIS A 163 8.16 -10.49 -11.21
C HIS A 163 8.59 -10.74 -12.67
N HIS A 164 8.27 -9.85 -13.61
CA HIS A 164 8.68 -9.94 -15.02
C HIS A 164 9.90 -9.07 -15.34
N LYS A 165 10.99 -9.68 -15.83
CA LYS A 165 12.26 -8.97 -16.09
C LYS A 165 12.13 -7.79 -17.07
N LYS A 166 11.29 -7.92 -18.11
CA LYS A 166 11.07 -6.84 -19.09
C LYS A 166 10.38 -5.64 -18.44
N GLN A 167 9.38 -5.90 -17.60
CA GLN A 167 8.61 -4.89 -16.88
C GLN A 167 9.50 -4.16 -15.87
N ILE A 168 10.25 -4.90 -15.05
CA ILE A 168 11.21 -4.32 -14.09
C ILE A 168 12.17 -3.36 -14.83
N ARG A 169 12.75 -3.77 -15.97
CA ARG A 169 13.68 -2.89 -16.71
C ARG A 169 13.03 -1.58 -17.15
N ALA A 170 11.77 -1.62 -17.56
CA ALA A 170 11.03 -0.41 -17.94
C ALA A 170 10.71 0.49 -16.74
N LEU A 171 10.59 -0.08 -15.54
CA LEU A 171 10.29 0.65 -14.31
C LEU A 171 11.53 1.21 -13.59
N LEU A 172 12.75 0.76 -13.93
CA LEU A 172 13.99 1.20 -13.27
C LEU A 172 14.16 2.73 -13.22
N PRO A 173 13.86 3.52 -14.28
CA PRO A 173 13.96 4.97 -14.21
C PRO A 173 13.04 5.58 -13.13
N PHE A 174 11.84 5.04 -12.94
CA PHE A 174 10.88 5.49 -11.95
C PHE A 174 11.21 5.06 -10.52
N ILE A 175 11.98 3.98 -10.36
CA ILE A 175 12.58 3.61 -9.08
C ILE A 175 13.75 4.55 -8.75
N ALA A 176 14.62 4.78 -9.73
CA ALA A 176 15.81 5.62 -9.53
C ALA A 176 15.49 7.09 -9.20
N ASN A 177 14.39 7.63 -9.75
CA ASN A 177 13.93 8.98 -9.46
C ASN A 177 13.02 9.09 -8.22
N GLY A 178 12.73 7.96 -7.53
CA GLY A 178 11.95 7.91 -6.30
C GLY A 178 10.43 7.96 -6.46
N LEU A 179 9.91 7.86 -7.70
CA LEU A 179 8.47 7.76 -7.92
C LEU A 179 7.93 6.44 -7.35
N ILE A 180 8.56 5.31 -7.67
CA ILE A 180 8.21 4.02 -7.10
C ILE A 180 8.97 3.85 -5.78
N CYS A 181 8.23 3.86 -4.69
CA CYS A 181 8.80 3.86 -3.34
C CYS A 181 8.27 2.72 -2.44
N ALA A 182 7.32 1.92 -2.90
CA ALA A 182 6.73 0.85 -2.11
C ALA A 182 6.36 -0.36 -2.96
N ILE A 183 6.33 -1.53 -2.32
CA ILE A 183 5.85 -2.78 -2.90
C ILE A 183 4.86 -3.39 -1.91
N GLY A 184 3.76 -3.95 -2.43
CA GLY A 184 2.73 -4.61 -1.64
C GLY A 184 2.42 -6.01 -2.14
N SER A 185 1.99 -6.89 -1.24
CA SER A 185 1.73 -8.30 -1.58
C SER A 185 0.37 -8.56 -2.22
N ASP A 186 -0.60 -7.72 -1.95
CA ASP A 186 -2.01 -7.90 -2.26
C ASP A 186 -2.53 -9.34 -2.04
N TRP A 187 -3.25 -9.58 -0.95
CA TRP A 187 -3.61 -10.91 -0.47
C TRP A 187 -4.81 -11.54 -1.19
N ASP A 188 -4.96 -11.36 -2.47
CA ASP A 188 -6.00 -12.05 -3.25
C ASP A 188 -5.63 -13.50 -3.58
N SER A 189 -4.40 -13.92 -3.29
CA SER A 189 -3.90 -15.28 -3.53
C SER A 189 -3.59 -16.05 -2.24
N GLU A 190 -3.59 -17.40 -2.32
CA GLU A 190 -3.18 -18.29 -1.22
C GLU A 190 -1.69 -18.15 -0.85
N SER A 191 -0.86 -17.57 -1.73
CA SER A 191 0.57 -17.42 -1.56
C SER A 191 1.05 -16.03 -2.01
N PRO A 192 0.76 -14.97 -1.24
CA PRO A 192 1.03 -13.60 -1.63
C PRO A 192 2.53 -13.32 -1.85
N TYR A 193 3.40 -14.02 -1.12
CA TYR A 193 4.85 -13.83 -1.22
C TYR A 193 5.54 -14.78 -2.22
N ARG A 194 4.78 -15.52 -3.03
CA ARG A 194 5.35 -16.42 -4.06
C ARG A 194 6.31 -15.73 -5.02
N PHE A 195 6.10 -14.44 -5.27
CA PHE A 195 6.92 -13.65 -6.16
C PHE A 195 8.01 -12.85 -5.45
N LEU A 196 7.99 -12.71 -4.11
CA LEU A 196 8.93 -11.90 -3.36
C LEU A 196 10.40 -12.28 -3.65
N ARG A 197 10.74 -13.55 -3.58
CA ARG A 197 12.12 -14.02 -3.90
C ARG A 197 12.51 -13.74 -5.35
N LYS A 198 11.54 -13.77 -6.30
CA LYS A 198 11.80 -13.41 -7.70
C LYS A 198 11.99 -11.91 -7.86
N ALA A 199 11.18 -11.09 -7.18
CA ALA A 199 11.30 -9.64 -7.18
C ALA A 199 12.68 -9.23 -6.64
N ILE A 200 13.07 -9.69 -5.46
CA ILE A 200 14.38 -9.42 -4.84
C ILE A 200 15.50 -9.75 -5.85
N ARG A 201 15.54 -10.96 -6.39
CA ARG A 201 16.60 -11.39 -7.30
C ARG A 201 16.63 -10.63 -8.63
N ARG A 202 15.47 -10.17 -9.13
CA ARG A 202 15.37 -9.53 -10.44
C ARG A 202 15.51 -8.03 -10.39
N MET A 203 15.10 -7.42 -9.31
CA MET A 203 15.27 -5.99 -9.08
C MET A 203 16.67 -5.67 -8.56
N ASP A 204 17.31 -6.64 -7.84
CA ASP A 204 18.65 -6.47 -7.28
C ASP A 204 18.76 -5.16 -6.45
N ALA A 205 19.74 -4.32 -6.73
CA ALA A 205 19.91 -3.03 -6.03
C ALA A 205 18.68 -2.10 -6.09
N ALA A 206 17.82 -2.24 -7.12
CA ALA A 206 16.57 -1.50 -7.20
C ALA A 206 15.57 -1.90 -6.12
N PHE A 207 15.57 -3.18 -5.70
CA PHE A 207 14.74 -3.63 -4.58
C PHE A 207 15.16 -2.93 -3.28
N ASP A 208 16.46 -2.87 -3.00
CA ASP A 208 17.00 -2.18 -1.81
C ASP A 208 16.67 -0.68 -1.84
N THR A 209 16.68 -0.06 -3.03
CA THR A 209 16.28 1.34 -3.21
C THR A 209 14.82 1.55 -2.82
N VAL A 210 13.91 0.69 -3.28
CA VAL A 210 12.49 0.77 -2.93
C VAL A 210 12.28 0.51 -1.43
N MET A 211 12.94 -0.50 -0.84
CA MET A 211 12.82 -0.78 0.60
C MET A 211 13.35 0.37 1.46
N SER A 212 14.44 1.01 1.04
CA SER A 212 14.97 2.20 1.74
C SER A 212 14.01 3.40 1.65
N ALA A 213 13.37 3.61 0.50
CA ALA A 213 12.34 4.63 0.35
C ALA A 213 11.11 4.33 1.22
N SER A 214 10.66 3.07 1.21
CA SER A 214 9.59 2.55 2.08
C SER A 214 9.86 2.82 3.56
N ALA A 215 11.07 2.53 4.04
CA ALA A 215 11.46 2.75 5.42
C ALA A 215 11.37 4.22 5.81
N LYS A 216 11.85 5.13 4.96
CA LYS A 216 11.76 6.58 5.19
C LYS A 216 10.32 7.07 5.29
N LEU A 217 9.41 6.56 4.46
CA LEU A 217 7.98 6.89 4.53
C LEU A 217 7.35 6.46 5.87
N LEU A 218 7.85 5.40 6.49
CA LEU A 218 7.40 4.92 7.80
C LEU A 218 8.14 5.58 8.98
N GLY A 219 9.11 6.46 8.73
CA GLY A 219 9.94 7.08 9.77
C GLY A 219 10.94 6.11 10.39
N LYS A 220 11.41 5.11 9.64
CA LYS A 220 12.33 4.06 10.07
C LYS A 220 13.74 4.21 9.45
#